data_84b90859f21ecd6243970b83e3ce3fb5
#
_entry.id   84b90859f21ecd6243970b83e3ce3fb5
#
_cell.length_a   1.000
_cell.length_b   1.000
_cell.length_c   1.000
_cell.angle_alpha   90.00
_cell.angle_beta   90.00
_cell.angle_gamma   90.00
#
_symmetry.space_group_name_H-M   'P 1'
#
loop_
_entity.id
_entity.type
_entity.pdbx_description
1 polymer ?
#
loop_
_entity_poly.entity_id
_entity_poly.type
_entity_poly.pdbx_seq_one_letter_code
_entity_poly.pdbx_strand_id
1 'polypeptide(L)'
;MKKLLLLSLVLLCSLTAWTAQRSPEEALSIARTFFIQSSEAVTRNTGDIQLVAVSNDLLKSVSTRSVEGTAFYVYNHGQSAYVIVSGDDRMKPVLGYSDRGAFVINNLPPNIQSWLESYNAVYTALAGGEQVIKEPRLLTRAVFPETVAPMLGDINWNQDAPYNNACPLVQGSRSMTGCVATAMAMILKYHNFPVKGKGTHSYKTSSGLECSFDYGSTTFSWNEMRSQYVGGNYTTEEANAVAELMHACGVAVDMEYSPSSSGAYSFKVGQALIDYFGYDENLGYVCRQYFTSEEWMNMIKTELSERRPVLYNGASKDVGHEFVFDGYDSQDMVHVNWGWGGLNNGYFEVVSLDPSSPGIGGGTNLGGGFIYQQGMLIGLQPPIASSNYTSHFHLAKLEVSKEEVSKGEKFDL
;
A
#
# COMPACT_ATOMS: atom_id res chain seq x y z
N MET A 1 -50.74 -9.61 41.95
CA MET A 1 -49.49 -8.86 42.17
C MET A 1 -48.22 -9.61 41.75
N LYS A 2 -48.22 -10.90 41.38
CA LYS A 2 -47.02 -11.67 40.93
C LYS A 2 -46.71 -11.61 39.42
N LYS A 3 -47.60 -11.06 38.59
CA LYS A 3 -47.40 -10.97 37.14
C LYS A 3 -46.80 -9.61 36.66
N LEU A 4 -46.77 -8.60 37.54
CA LEU A 4 -46.16 -7.29 37.21
C LEU A 4 -44.67 -7.22 37.50
N LEU A 5 -44.12 -8.13 38.32
CA LEU A 5 -42.70 -8.16 38.67
C LEU A 5 -41.82 -8.89 37.61
N LEU A 6 -42.43 -9.71 36.76
CA LEU A 6 -41.69 -10.40 35.69
C LEU A 6 -41.50 -9.56 34.43
N LEU A 7 -42.32 -8.53 34.22
CA LEU A 7 -42.18 -7.65 33.05
C LEU A 7 -41.13 -6.55 33.23
N SER A 8 -40.83 -6.18 34.47
CA SER A 8 -39.79 -5.18 34.77
C SER A 8 -38.36 -5.76 34.76
N LEU A 9 -38.19 -7.07 34.90
CA LEU A 9 -36.88 -7.73 34.87
C LEU A 9 -36.40 -8.03 33.43
N VAL A 10 -37.32 -8.14 32.46
CA VAL A 10 -36.97 -8.33 31.04
C VAL A 10 -36.59 -7.03 30.35
N LEU A 11 -37.02 -5.88 30.88
CA LEU A 11 -36.69 -4.55 30.30
C LEU A 11 -35.37 -3.98 30.76
N LEU A 12 -34.69 -4.56 31.78
CA LEU A 12 -33.38 -4.12 32.26
C LEU A 12 -32.20 -4.89 31.63
N CYS A 13 -32.47 -5.96 30.87
CA CYS A 13 -31.40 -6.74 30.20
C CYS A 13 -31.12 -6.31 28.74
N SER A 14 -31.76 -5.25 28.25
CA SER A 14 -31.61 -4.82 26.85
C SER A 14 -30.84 -3.51 26.65
N LEU A 15 -30.08 -3.05 27.64
CA LEU A 15 -29.34 -1.78 27.55
C LEU A 15 -27.85 -1.88 27.92
N THR A 16 -27.23 -2.99 27.57
CA THR A 16 -25.77 -2.97 27.34
C THR A 16 -25.53 -3.33 25.87
N ALA A 17 -25.95 -2.46 24.98
CA ALA A 17 -25.24 -2.33 23.73
C ALA A 17 -23.83 -1.83 24.10
N TRP A 18 -22.90 -2.73 24.25
CA TRP A 18 -21.48 -2.37 24.34
C TRP A 18 -21.19 -1.60 23.06
N THR A 19 -20.95 -0.29 23.20
CA THR A 19 -20.47 0.51 22.09
C THR A 19 -19.06 0.01 21.81
N ALA A 20 -18.87 -0.70 20.70
CA ALA A 20 -17.55 -1.13 20.22
C ALA A 20 -16.65 0.07 19.89
N GLN A 21 -17.18 1.28 19.95
CA GLN A 21 -16.47 2.52 19.68
C GLN A 21 -15.57 2.90 20.85
N ARG A 22 -14.28 3.10 20.58
CA ARG A 22 -13.32 3.62 21.54
C ARG A 22 -13.52 5.11 21.76
N SER A 23 -13.46 5.53 23.03
CA SER A 23 -13.43 6.94 23.38
C SER A 23 -12.07 7.58 23.05
N PRO A 24 -11.98 8.91 22.93
CA PRO A 24 -10.69 9.60 22.75
C PRO A 24 -9.69 9.30 23.87
N GLU A 25 -10.15 9.11 25.11
CA GLU A 25 -9.33 8.77 26.27
C GLU A 25 -8.73 7.37 26.16
N GLU A 26 -9.54 6.38 25.70
CA GLU A 26 -9.06 5.02 25.44
C GLU A 26 -8.05 5.01 24.30
N ALA A 27 -8.30 5.72 23.21
CA ALA A 27 -7.38 5.85 22.09
C ALA A 27 -6.05 6.50 22.51
N LEU A 28 -6.10 7.55 23.35
CA LEU A 28 -4.90 8.19 23.92
C LEU A 28 -4.13 7.21 24.82
N SER A 29 -4.83 6.39 25.59
CA SER A 29 -4.19 5.38 26.47
C SER A 29 -3.44 4.32 25.63
N ILE A 30 -4.03 3.89 24.51
CA ILE A 30 -3.36 2.98 23.57
C ILE A 30 -2.13 3.66 22.96
N ALA A 31 -2.24 4.90 22.50
CA ALA A 31 -1.12 5.65 21.94
C ALA A 31 0.04 5.79 22.95
N ARG A 32 -0.27 6.12 24.20
CA ARG A 32 0.73 6.22 25.29
C ARG A 32 1.43 4.87 25.53
N THR A 33 0.64 3.80 25.62
CA THR A 33 1.19 2.45 25.83
C THR A 33 2.10 2.05 24.69
N PHE A 34 1.68 2.34 23.43
CA PHE A 34 2.47 2.08 22.25
C PHE A 34 3.82 2.79 22.28
N PHE A 35 3.84 4.11 22.52
CA PHE A 35 5.10 4.87 22.57
C PHE A 35 6.02 4.47 23.73
N ILE A 36 5.47 4.01 24.86
CA ILE A 36 6.27 3.49 25.97
C ILE A 36 6.94 2.15 25.61
N GLN A 37 6.25 1.28 24.88
CA GLN A 37 6.72 -0.06 24.52
C GLN A 37 7.66 -0.07 23.31
N SER A 38 7.43 0.79 22.34
CA SER A 38 8.21 0.83 21.08
C SER A 38 9.54 1.54 21.23
N SER A 39 9.84 2.19 22.34
CA SER A 39 11.07 2.99 22.48
C SER A 39 12.04 2.45 23.52
N GLU A 40 13.09 1.77 23.07
CA GLU A 40 14.37 1.78 23.81
C GLU A 40 15.05 3.16 23.76
N ALA A 41 14.66 4.03 22.82
CA ALA A 41 15.33 5.29 22.51
C ALA A 41 14.47 6.55 22.66
N VAL A 42 13.15 6.48 22.67
CA VAL A 42 12.30 7.67 22.90
C VAL A 42 12.20 7.89 24.40
N THR A 43 12.89 8.91 24.87
CA THR A 43 12.90 9.35 26.25
C THR A 43 11.49 9.32 26.86
N ARG A 44 11.39 8.82 28.09
CA ARG A 44 10.19 8.62 28.93
C ARG A 44 9.29 9.86 29.13
N ASN A 45 9.30 10.82 28.20
CA ASN A 45 8.52 12.03 28.28
C ASN A 45 7.22 11.86 27.47
N THR A 46 6.19 11.31 28.12
CA THR A 46 4.82 11.18 27.56
C THR A 46 4.11 12.53 27.41
N GLY A 47 4.77 13.66 27.75
CA GLY A 47 4.20 15.00 27.66
C GLY A 47 3.98 15.55 26.26
N ASP A 48 4.67 14.98 25.25
CA ASP A 48 4.64 15.47 23.87
C ASP A 48 3.69 14.69 22.94
N ILE A 49 2.80 13.86 23.48
CA ILE A 49 1.81 13.13 22.66
C ILE A 49 0.63 14.04 22.38
N GLN A 50 0.43 14.35 21.11
CA GLN A 50 -0.62 15.24 20.62
C GLN A 50 -1.54 14.54 19.65
N LEU A 51 -2.85 14.66 19.82
CA LEU A 51 -3.84 14.30 18.81
C LEU A 51 -3.75 15.35 17.69
N VAL A 52 -3.36 14.91 16.49
CA VAL A 52 -3.17 15.80 15.34
C VAL A 52 -4.31 15.71 14.32
N ALA A 53 -5.02 14.58 14.30
CA ALA A 53 -6.19 14.41 13.44
C ALA A 53 -7.09 13.28 13.92
N VAL A 54 -8.34 13.34 13.50
CA VAL A 54 -9.29 12.22 13.55
C VAL A 54 -9.78 11.92 12.12
N SER A 55 -10.31 10.70 11.90
CA SER A 55 -10.78 10.28 10.58
C SER A 55 -11.72 11.29 9.92
N ASN A 56 -12.64 11.86 10.69
CA ASN A 56 -13.64 12.81 10.20
C ASN A 56 -13.05 14.14 9.72
N ASP A 57 -11.85 14.51 10.18
CA ASP A 57 -11.16 15.72 9.76
C ASP A 57 -10.36 15.50 8.48
N LEU A 58 -9.75 14.32 8.34
CA LEU A 58 -8.92 13.96 7.19
C LEU A 58 -9.73 13.55 5.95
N LEU A 59 -10.92 12.94 6.16
CA LEU A 59 -11.70 12.30 5.10
C LEU A 59 -12.99 13.06 4.73
N LYS A 60 -13.11 14.34 5.07
CA LYS A 60 -14.30 15.18 4.82
C LYS A 60 -14.76 15.27 3.37
N SER A 61 -13.90 15.00 2.42
CA SER A 61 -14.19 15.18 0.99
C SER A 61 -14.78 13.96 0.29
N VAL A 62 -14.79 12.78 0.92
CA VAL A 62 -15.05 11.51 0.22
C VAL A 62 -16.29 10.75 0.74
N SER A 63 -16.75 11.02 1.95
CA SER A 63 -17.85 10.23 2.53
C SER A 63 -19.23 10.83 2.25
N THR A 64 -20.02 10.16 1.41
CA THR A 64 -21.46 10.42 1.21
C THR A 64 -22.34 9.81 2.30
N ARG A 65 -21.79 9.04 3.23
CA ARG A 65 -22.45 8.49 4.44
C ARG A 65 -21.61 8.82 5.67
N SER A 66 -22.02 9.81 6.42
CA SER A 66 -21.49 10.04 7.76
C SER A 66 -22.05 8.94 8.70
N VAL A 67 -21.21 7.98 9.05
CA VAL A 67 -21.48 7.11 10.21
C VAL A 67 -21.12 7.94 11.45
N GLU A 68 -21.98 7.94 12.47
CA GLU A 68 -21.64 8.56 13.77
C GLU A 68 -20.41 7.84 14.33
N GLY A 69 -19.41 8.61 14.76
CA GLY A 69 -18.21 8.12 15.41
C GLY A 69 -16.91 8.41 14.65
N THR A 70 -15.82 7.96 15.21
CA THR A 70 -14.45 8.18 14.72
C THR A 70 -13.83 6.85 14.35
N ALA A 71 -13.47 6.67 13.08
CA ALA A 71 -12.85 5.42 12.60
C ALA A 71 -11.42 5.24 13.12
N PHE A 72 -10.68 6.32 13.28
CA PHE A 72 -9.32 6.31 13.83
C PHE A 72 -8.90 7.69 14.35
N TYR A 73 -7.88 7.64 15.21
CA TYR A 73 -7.20 8.80 15.82
C TYR A 73 -5.73 8.77 15.42
N VAL A 74 -5.15 9.94 15.09
CA VAL A 74 -3.73 10.08 14.77
C VAL A 74 -3.04 10.89 15.86
N TYR A 75 -2.07 10.27 16.50
CA TYR A 75 -1.26 10.90 17.55
C TYR A 75 0.18 11.05 17.10
N ASN A 76 0.75 12.25 17.25
CA ASN A 76 2.18 12.49 17.11
C ASN A 76 2.87 12.49 18.46
N HIS A 77 4.10 11.97 18.50
CA HIS A 77 5.04 12.16 19.60
C HIS A 77 6.11 13.16 19.16
N GLY A 78 5.87 14.45 19.43
CA GLY A 78 6.68 15.54 18.92
C GLY A 78 6.82 15.50 17.39
N GLN A 79 8.06 15.59 16.90
CA GLN A 79 8.41 15.48 15.48
C GLN A 79 9.07 14.14 15.12
N SER A 80 9.14 13.21 16.09
CA SER A 80 9.96 11.99 15.94
C SER A 80 9.18 10.74 15.55
N ALA A 81 7.89 10.67 15.90
CA ALA A 81 7.08 9.47 15.70
C ALA A 81 5.59 9.80 15.60
N TYR A 82 4.82 8.83 15.05
CA TYR A 82 3.35 8.88 15.11
C TYR A 82 2.75 7.49 15.34
N VAL A 83 1.49 7.46 15.76
CA VAL A 83 0.66 6.26 15.81
C VAL A 83 -0.76 6.56 15.37
N ILE A 84 -1.36 5.64 14.61
CA ILE A 84 -2.76 5.66 14.19
C ILE A 84 -3.48 4.58 15.01
N VAL A 85 -4.43 5.01 15.84
CA VAL A 85 -5.21 4.14 16.73
C VAL A 85 -6.62 3.99 16.17
N SER A 86 -7.13 2.76 16.10
CA SER A 86 -8.50 2.49 15.64
C SER A 86 -9.56 3.04 16.61
N GLY A 87 -10.67 3.46 16.05
CA GLY A 87 -11.84 3.94 16.81
C GLY A 87 -12.84 2.86 17.21
N ASP A 88 -12.59 1.58 16.85
CA ASP A 88 -13.46 0.45 17.16
C ASP A 88 -12.66 -0.70 17.78
N ASP A 89 -13.18 -1.32 18.85
CA ASP A 89 -12.47 -2.37 19.59
C ASP A 89 -12.40 -3.71 18.85
N ARG A 90 -13.21 -3.89 17.80
CA ARG A 90 -13.18 -5.03 16.89
C ARG A 90 -12.05 -4.96 15.86
N MET A 91 -11.47 -3.77 15.65
CA MET A 91 -10.29 -3.56 14.84
C MET A 91 -9.01 -3.72 15.67
N LYS A 92 -7.87 -4.02 15.01
CA LYS A 92 -6.57 -3.95 15.70
C LYS A 92 -6.40 -2.58 16.38
N PRO A 93 -5.87 -2.53 17.61
CA PRO A 93 -5.71 -1.26 18.33
C PRO A 93 -4.84 -0.25 17.58
N VAL A 94 -3.74 -0.69 16.97
CA VAL A 94 -2.83 0.12 16.16
C VAL A 94 -3.02 -0.25 14.70
N LEU A 95 -3.30 0.75 13.86
CA LEU A 95 -3.52 0.62 12.42
C LEU A 95 -2.30 1.05 11.60
N GLY A 96 -1.44 1.86 12.19
CA GLY A 96 -0.20 2.31 11.56
C GLY A 96 0.64 3.11 12.52
N TYR A 97 1.96 3.17 12.27
CA TYR A 97 2.89 3.96 13.05
C TYR A 97 4.18 4.26 12.28
N SER A 98 4.93 5.23 12.75
CA SER A 98 6.31 5.46 12.34
C SER A 98 7.16 5.81 13.56
N ASP A 99 8.39 5.33 13.56
CA ASP A 99 9.45 5.73 14.51
C ASP A 99 10.39 6.80 13.90
N ARG A 100 10.08 7.29 12.70
CA ARG A 100 10.88 8.23 11.91
C ARG A 100 10.02 9.37 11.38
N GLY A 101 9.67 10.31 12.25
CA GLY A 101 8.96 11.53 11.88
C GLY A 101 7.49 11.55 12.27
N ALA A 102 6.96 12.76 12.41
CA ALA A 102 5.58 13.01 12.73
C ALA A 102 4.65 12.75 11.52
N PHE A 103 3.39 12.43 11.78
CA PHE A 103 2.37 12.37 10.74
C PHE A 103 2.02 13.79 10.28
N VAL A 104 2.16 14.04 8.99
CA VAL A 104 1.88 15.34 8.36
C VAL A 104 0.51 15.31 7.71
N ILE A 105 -0.40 16.15 8.17
CA ILE A 105 -1.80 16.22 7.71
C ILE A 105 -2.01 17.18 6.53
N ASN A 106 -1.12 18.16 6.39
CA ASN A 106 -1.21 19.13 5.30
C ASN A 106 -0.72 18.52 3.99
N ASN A 107 -1.53 18.66 2.92
CA ASN A 107 -1.22 18.10 1.61
C ASN A 107 -0.98 16.59 1.67
N LEU A 108 -1.86 15.88 2.36
CA LEU A 108 -1.77 14.42 2.51
C LEU A 108 -1.72 13.76 1.13
N PRO A 109 -0.67 12.96 0.84
CA PRO A 109 -0.56 12.27 -0.44
C PRO A 109 -1.77 11.39 -0.74
N PRO A 110 -2.23 11.34 -2.00
CA PRO A 110 -3.46 10.63 -2.36
C PRO A 110 -3.46 9.14 -2.01
N ASN A 111 -2.30 8.46 -2.10
CA ASN A 111 -2.17 7.05 -1.72
C ASN A 111 -2.36 6.83 -0.22
N ILE A 112 -1.81 7.70 0.62
CA ILE A 112 -2.00 7.65 2.07
C ILE A 112 -3.47 7.96 2.42
N GLN A 113 -4.05 8.97 1.78
CA GLN A 113 -5.47 9.29 1.95
C GLN A 113 -6.34 8.09 1.63
N SER A 114 -6.14 7.45 0.48
CA SER A 114 -6.89 6.25 0.08
C SER A 114 -6.65 5.06 1.02
N TRP A 115 -5.45 4.93 1.59
CA TRP A 115 -5.16 3.91 2.60
C TRP A 115 -5.98 4.14 3.88
N LEU A 116 -6.03 5.37 4.37
CA LEU A 116 -6.84 5.75 5.54
C LEU A 116 -8.35 5.61 5.27
N GLU A 117 -8.79 5.84 4.04
CA GLU A 117 -10.17 5.59 3.60
C GLU A 117 -10.54 4.11 3.72
N SER A 118 -9.59 3.19 3.52
CA SER A 118 -9.81 1.76 3.73
C SER A 118 -10.12 1.44 5.19
N TYR A 119 -9.41 2.02 6.14
CA TYR A 119 -9.71 1.87 7.56
C TYR A 119 -11.10 2.44 7.91
N ASN A 120 -11.47 3.56 7.32
CA ASN A 120 -12.79 4.16 7.51
C ASN A 120 -13.90 3.28 6.91
N ALA A 121 -13.65 2.60 5.79
CA ALA A 121 -14.60 1.67 5.19
C ALA A 121 -14.84 0.45 6.09
N VAL A 122 -13.78 -0.13 6.67
CA VAL A 122 -13.89 -1.21 7.66
C VAL A 122 -14.71 -0.78 8.87
N TYR A 123 -14.39 0.38 9.44
CA TYR A 123 -15.15 0.96 10.56
C TYR A 123 -16.64 1.12 10.21
N THR A 124 -16.93 1.65 9.02
CA THR A 124 -18.31 1.88 8.56
C THR A 124 -19.09 0.56 8.43
N ALA A 125 -18.45 -0.49 7.90
CA ALA A 125 -19.02 -1.82 7.78
C ALA A 125 -19.36 -2.41 9.16
N LEU A 126 -18.40 -2.34 10.10
CA LEU A 126 -18.58 -2.80 11.47
C LEU A 126 -19.69 -2.03 12.21
N ALA A 127 -19.76 -0.72 12.05
CA ALA A 127 -20.80 0.14 12.62
C ALA A 127 -22.19 -0.16 11.98
N GLY A 128 -22.21 -0.58 10.71
CA GLY A 128 -23.40 -1.06 10.01
C GLY A 128 -23.88 -2.44 10.44
N GLY A 129 -23.19 -3.10 11.37
CA GLY A 129 -23.55 -4.42 11.90
C GLY A 129 -22.92 -5.60 11.17
N GLU A 130 -22.00 -5.36 10.24
CA GLU A 130 -21.22 -6.43 9.63
C GLU A 130 -20.33 -7.10 10.68
N GLN A 131 -20.15 -8.41 10.53
CA GLN A 131 -19.29 -9.19 11.42
C GLN A 131 -17.96 -9.47 10.75
N VAL A 132 -16.89 -9.47 11.54
CA VAL A 132 -15.58 -9.97 11.09
C VAL A 132 -15.70 -11.46 10.83
N ILE A 133 -15.57 -11.87 9.57
CA ILE A 133 -15.61 -13.28 9.19
C ILE A 133 -14.26 -13.89 9.55
N LYS A 134 -14.27 -14.98 10.33
CA LYS A 134 -13.06 -15.76 10.59
C LYS A 134 -12.73 -16.57 9.33
N GLU A 135 -11.65 -16.19 8.68
CA GLU A 135 -11.12 -16.97 7.57
C GLU A 135 -10.60 -18.35 8.04
N PRO A 136 -10.61 -19.38 7.17
CA PRO A 136 -9.97 -20.66 7.47
C PRO A 136 -8.47 -20.46 7.71
N ARG A 137 -7.93 -21.08 8.76
CA ARG A 137 -6.47 -21.09 8.99
C ARG A 137 -5.79 -22.05 8.03
N LEU A 138 -4.62 -21.68 7.55
CA LEU A 138 -3.74 -22.59 6.81
C LEU A 138 -3.32 -23.77 7.70
N LEU A 139 -3.32 -24.97 7.13
CA LEU A 139 -2.91 -26.19 7.84
C LEU A 139 -1.40 -26.26 8.08
N THR A 140 -0.61 -25.58 7.26
CA THR A 140 0.85 -25.46 7.38
C THR A 140 1.24 -24.01 7.57
N ARG A 141 1.90 -23.73 8.69
CA ARG A 141 2.41 -22.38 8.97
C ARG A 141 3.82 -22.23 8.43
N ALA A 142 4.01 -21.28 7.53
CA ALA A 142 5.36 -20.87 7.13
C ALA A 142 6.11 -20.24 8.31
N VAL A 143 7.42 -20.48 8.38
CA VAL A 143 8.28 -19.90 9.41
C VAL A 143 9.04 -18.74 8.77
N PHE A 144 8.85 -17.56 9.29
CA PHE A 144 9.51 -16.33 8.84
C PHE A 144 10.39 -15.76 9.95
N PRO A 145 11.38 -14.92 9.63
CA PRO A 145 12.00 -14.03 10.60
C PRO A 145 10.93 -13.24 11.36
N GLU A 146 11.18 -12.93 12.62
CA GLU A 146 10.24 -12.14 13.43
C GLU A 146 10.04 -10.75 12.85
N THR A 147 11.11 -10.14 12.33
CA THR A 147 11.11 -8.82 11.71
C THR A 147 11.99 -8.78 10.47
N VAL A 148 11.67 -7.91 9.54
CA VAL A 148 12.54 -7.51 8.43
C VAL A 148 12.61 -5.99 8.40
N ALA A 149 13.80 -5.45 8.66
CA ALA A 149 14.02 -3.99 8.61
C ALA A 149 13.77 -3.44 7.20
N PRO A 150 13.30 -2.18 7.07
CA PRO A 150 13.04 -1.54 5.78
C PRO A 150 14.27 -1.59 4.87
N MET A 151 14.13 -2.27 3.74
CA MET A 151 15.23 -2.57 2.82
C MET A 151 15.67 -1.37 1.99
N LEU A 152 14.74 -0.49 1.64
CA LEU A 152 15.04 0.72 0.87
C LEU A 152 15.84 1.71 1.70
N GLY A 153 15.86 1.59 3.04
CA GLY A 153 16.64 2.46 3.92
C GLY A 153 16.27 3.92 3.73
N ASP A 154 17.23 4.71 3.24
CA ASP A 154 17.06 6.14 3.01
C ASP A 154 16.62 6.49 1.58
N ILE A 155 16.29 5.53 0.73
CA ILE A 155 15.75 5.79 -0.61
C ILE A 155 14.31 6.32 -0.45
N ASN A 156 14.22 7.67 -0.33
CA ASN A 156 12.96 8.38 -0.16
C ASN A 156 12.74 9.31 -1.36
N TRP A 157 12.29 8.73 -2.46
CA TRP A 157 12.10 9.46 -3.70
C TRP A 157 10.69 10.05 -3.82
N ASN A 158 10.56 11.06 -4.68
CA ASN A 158 9.35 11.84 -4.92
C ASN A 158 9.03 11.89 -6.42
N GLN A 159 7.96 12.60 -6.78
CA GLN A 159 7.45 12.66 -8.16
C GLN A 159 7.69 14.00 -8.86
N ASP A 160 8.12 15.03 -8.13
CA ASP A 160 8.45 16.37 -8.61
C ASP A 160 9.97 16.55 -8.87
N ALA A 161 10.44 17.78 -9.01
CA ALA A 161 11.87 18.05 -9.25
C ALA A 161 12.76 17.62 -8.06
N PRO A 162 13.95 17.02 -8.34
CA PRO A 162 14.55 16.84 -9.63
C PRO A 162 14.11 15.56 -10.38
N TYR A 163 13.34 14.69 -9.75
CA TYR A 163 12.98 13.36 -10.26
C TYR A 163 12.28 13.43 -11.63
N ASN A 164 11.46 14.45 -11.87
CA ASN A 164 10.72 14.63 -13.10
C ASN A 164 11.44 15.48 -14.16
N ASN A 165 12.69 15.87 -13.96
CA ASN A 165 13.39 16.78 -14.88
C ASN A 165 13.44 16.27 -16.33
N ALA A 166 13.48 14.95 -16.53
CA ALA A 166 13.46 14.33 -17.86
C ALA A 166 12.04 13.97 -18.36
N CYS A 167 11.01 14.11 -17.54
CA CYS A 167 9.64 13.87 -17.97
C CYS A 167 9.19 14.90 -19.01
N PRO A 168 8.25 14.56 -19.93
CA PRO A 168 7.83 15.47 -20.98
C PRO A 168 7.07 16.69 -20.45
N LEU A 169 7.07 17.76 -21.26
CA LEU A 169 6.22 18.92 -21.02
C LEU A 169 4.82 18.68 -21.61
N VAL A 170 3.81 18.91 -20.83
CA VAL A 170 2.40 18.89 -21.26
C VAL A 170 1.83 20.28 -21.04
N GLN A 171 1.34 20.91 -22.11
CA GLN A 171 0.85 22.30 -22.10
C GLN A 171 1.84 23.29 -21.48
N GLY A 172 3.15 23.11 -21.73
CA GLY A 172 4.21 23.97 -21.24
C GLY A 172 4.67 23.73 -19.80
N SER A 173 4.03 22.83 -19.07
CA SER A 173 4.37 22.46 -17.69
C SER A 173 5.02 21.08 -17.63
N ARG A 174 5.99 20.91 -16.73
CA ARG A 174 6.68 19.62 -16.52
C ARG A 174 5.69 18.60 -15.88
N SER A 175 5.61 17.41 -16.47
CA SER A 175 4.79 16.33 -15.94
C SER A 175 5.42 15.74 -14.67
N MET A 176 4.58 15.21 -13.78
CA MET A 176 5.03 14.39 -12.66
C MET A 176 5.58 13.06 -13.18
N THR A 177 6.42 12.37 -12.40
CA THR A 177 6.92 11.03 -12.77
C THR A 177 5.80 9.98 -12.78
N GLY A 178 4.81 10.12 -11.90
CA GLY A 178 3.77 9.13 -11.61
C GLY A 178 4.21 8.10 -10.56
N CYS A 179 3.25 7.66 -9.75
CA CYS A 179 3.53 6.73 -8.64
C CYS A 179 4.10 5.39 -9.11
N VAL A 180 3.63 4.85 -10.25
CA VAL A 180 4.11 3.60 -10.82
C VAL A 180 5.60 3.68 -11.18
N ALA A 181 6.00 4.73 -11.92
CA ALA A 181 7.40 4.94 -12.28
C ALA A 181 8.28 5.18 -11.05
N THR A 182 7.78 5.92 -10.06
CA THR A 182 8.52 6.21 -8.82
C THR A 182 8.75 4.95 -8.00
N ALA A 183 7.73 4.12 -7.78
CA ALA A 183 7.85 2.85 -7.05
C ALA A 183 8.80 1.89 -7.77
N MET A 184 8.66 1.77 -9.08
CA MET A 184 9.54 0.96 -9.94
C MET A 184 10.99 1.44 -9.85
N ALA A 185 11.25 2.74 -9.97
CA ALA A 185 12.59 3.32 -9.91
C ALA A 185 13.26 3.13 -8.53
N MET A 186 12.51 3.21 -7.42
CA MET A 186 13.03 2.93 -6.08
C MET A 186 13.53 1.48 -5.95
N ILE A 187 12.80 0.51 -6.51
CA ILE A 187 13.21 -0.91 -6.51
C ILE A 187 14.45 -1.13 -7.39
N LEU A 188 14.49 -0.51 -8.57
CA LEU A 188 15.67 -0.56 -9.45
C LEU A 188 16.90 0.04 -8.75
N LYS A 189 16.74 1.16 -8.03
CA LYS A 189 17.80 1.79 -7.23
C LYS A 189 18.24 0.90 -6.07
N TYR A 190 17.33 0.23 -5.39
CA TYR A 190 17.70 -0.72 -4.32
C TYR A 190 18.63 -1.82 -4.85
N HIS A 191 18.33 -2.37 -6.04
CA HIS A 191 19.16 -3.39 -6.66
C HIS A 191 20.41 -2.82 -7.38
N ASN A 192 20.45 -1.52 -7.70
CA ASN A 192 21.42 -0.88 -8.62
C ASN A 192 21.54 -1.69 -9.92
N PHE A 193 20.41 -2.10 -10.48
CA PHE A 193 20.33 -2.97 -11.65
C PHE A 193 19.20 -2.50 -12.59
N PRO A 194 19.40 -2.65 -13.93
CA PRO A 194 20.62 -3.09 -14.63
C PRO A 194 21.65 -1.96 -14.77
N VAL A 195 22.89 -2.30 -15.11
CA VAL A 195 23.86 -1.28 -15.55
C VAL A 195 23.43 -0.69 -16.88
N LYS A 196 22.91 -1.53 -17.79
CA LYS A 196 22.41 -1.14 -19.10
C LYS A 196 21.14 -1.95 -19.42
N GLY A 197 20.12 -1.28 -19.92
CA GLY A 197 18.87 -1.93 -20.29
C GLY A 197 18.93 -2.62 -21.64
N LYS A 198 17.75 -3.02 -22.17
CA LYS A 198 17.61 -3.77 -23.44
C LYS A 198 16.60 -3.09 -24.35
N GLY A 199 16.91 -3.03 -25.65
CA GLY A 199 16.00 -2.59 -26.70
C GLY A 199 15.57 -1.13 -26.60
N THR A 200 14.50 -0.81 -27.28
CA THR A 200 13.87 0.52 -27.33
C THR A 200 12.37 0.38 -27.14
N HIS A 201 11.73 1.39 -26.57
CA HIS A 201 10.28 1.46 -26.49
C HIS A 201 9.78 2.83 -26.91
N SER A 202 8.63 2.84 -27.61
CA SER A 202 7.94 4.07 -27.97
C SER A 202 6.44 3.84 -27.96
N TYR A 203 5.69 4.86 -27.54
CA TYR A 203 4.25 4.84 -27.51
C TYR A 203 3.71 6.25 -27.67
N LYS A 204 2.40 6.36 -27.81
CA LYS A 204 1.68 7.64 -27.88
C LYS A 204 0.64 7.68 -26.77
N THR A 205 0.69 8.73 -25.94
CA THR A 205 -0.33 8.94 -24.90
C THR A 205 -1.72 9.18 -25.51
N SER A 206 -2.75 9.08 -24.68
CA SER A 206 -4.13 9.38 -25.09
C SER A 206 -4.29 10.83 -25.58
N SER A 207 -3.48 11.75 -25.06
CA SER A 207 -3.43 13.16 -25.51
C SER A 207 -2.62 13.37 -26.79
N GLY A 208 -2.01 12.32 -27.34
CA GLY A 208 -1.25 12.37 -28.60
C GLY A 208 0.23 12.72 -28.43
N LEU A 209 0.76 12.78 -27.21
CA LEU A 209 2.17 12.99 -26.94
C LEU A 209 2.97 11.74 -27.30
N GLU A 210 4.02 11.87 -28.10
CA GLU A 210 4.94 10.78 -28.42
C GLU A 210 6.03 10.69 -27.34
N CYS A 211 6.20 9.49 -26.78
CA CYS A 211 7.20 9.18 -25.78
C CYS A 211 8.06 8.02 -26.23
N SER A 212 9.37 8.07 -25.98
CA SER A 212 10.29 7.02 -26.36
C SER A 212 11.51 6.97 -25.44
N PHE A 213 12.11 5.78 -25.29
CA PHE A 213 13.35 5.59 -24.56
C PHE A 213 14.18 4.46 -25.19
N ASP A 214 15.49 4.67 -25.30
CA ASP A 214 16.45 3.68 -25.78
C ASP A 214 17.22 3.05 -24.61
N TYR A 215 16.67 1.97 -24.07
CA TYR A 215 17.27 1.23 -22.94
C TYR A 215 18.60 0.58 -23.35
N GLY A 216 18.66 0.10 -24.62
CA GLY A 216 19.83 -0.60 -25.14
C GLY A 216 21.06 0.29 -25.32
N SER A 217 20.92 1.62 -25.45
CA SER A 217 22.04 2.57 -25.50
C SER A 217 22.31 3.24 -24.16
N THR A 218 21.37 3.24 -23.22
CA THR A 218 21.47 3.97 -21.94
C THR A 218 22.23 3.14 -20.89
N THR A 219 23.18 3.78 -20.22
CA THR A 219 23.87 3.24 -19.04
C THR A 219 23.41 4.00 -17.81
N PHE A 220 22.75 3.33 -16.86
CA PHE A 220 22.26 3.95 -15.65
C PHE A 220 23.41 4.25 -14.66
N SER A 221 23.56 5.50 -14.28
CA SER A 221 24.63 5.99 -13.39
C SER A 221 24.23 5.83 -11.90
N TRP A 222 24.17 4.58 -11.41
CA TRP A 222 23.70 4.25 -10.06
C TRP A 222 24.45 5.00 -8.94
N ASN A 223 25.75 5.23 -9.12
CA ASN A 223 26.59 5.93 -8.13
C ASN A 223 26.26 7.43 -8.02
N GLU A 224 25.70 8.02 -9.07
CA GLU A 224 25.30 9.43 -9.09
C GLU A 224 23.88 9.61 -8.49
N MET A 225 23.10 8.54 -8.37
CA MET A 225 21.75 8.62 -7.81
C MET A 225 21.81 8.65 -6.29
N ARG A 226 21.38 9.75 -5.69
CA ARG A 226 21.29 9.91 -4.24
C ARG A 226 20.07 9.18 -3.68
N SER A 227 20.13 8.82 -2.40
CA SER A 227 18.96 8.27 -1.69
C SER A 227 17.86 9.32 -1.48
N GLN A 228 18.23 10.61 -1.40
CA GLN A 228 17.31 11.72 -1.19
C GLN A 228 17.82 12.98 -1.90
N TYR A 229 16.89 13.84 -2.31
CA TYR A 229 17.15 15.12 -2.98
C TYR A 229 16.46 16.26 -2.22
N VAL A 230 16.87 16.48 -0.98
CA VAL A 230 16.26 17.46 -0.09
C VAL A 230 17.03 18.79 -0.14
N GLY A 231 16.29 19.91 -0.18
CA GLY A 231 16.87 21.26 -0.02
C GLY A 231 17.74 21.73 -1.18
N GLY A 232 17.69 21.08 -2.37
CA GLY A 232 18.48 21.49 -3.54
C GLY A 232 19.99 21.24 -3.43
N ASN A 233 20.45 20.49 -2.44
CA ASN A 233 21.86 20.19 -2.22
C ASN A 233 22.31 18.95 -3.00
N TYR A 234 22.27 19.04 -4.33
CA TYR A 234 22.69 18.00 -5.27
C TYR A 234 23.25 18.63 -6.55
N THR A 235 24.10 17.88 -7.27
CA THR A 235 24.67 18.34 -8.53
C THR A 235 23.70 18.14 -9.70
N THR A 236 24.03 18.73 -10.84
CA THR A 236 23.27 18.53 -12.08
C THR A 236 23.34 17.08 -12.55
N GLU A 237 24.49 16.44 -12.40
CA GLU A 237 24.73 15.04 -12.76
C GLU A 237 23.88 14.10 -11.90
N GLU A 238 23.82 14.33 -10.59
CA GLU A 238 22.97 13.58 -9.65
C GLU A 238 21.49 13.74 -10.00
N ALA A 239 21.05 14.97 -10.30
CA ALA A 239 19.67 15.25 -10.71
C ALA A 239 19.31 14.58 -12.06
N ASN A 240 20.22 14.62 -13.04
CA ASN A 240 20.00 14.01 -14.35
C ASN A 240 19.96 12.48 -14.23
N ALA A 241 20.80 11.86 -13.42
CA ALA A 241 20.82 10.40 -13.24
C ALA A 241 19.48 9.86 -12.72
N VAL A 242 18.91 10.48 -11.70
CA VAL A 242 17.59 10.04 -11.17
C VAL A 242 16.45 10.35 -12.14
N ALA A 243 16.50 11.51 -12.81
CA ALA A 243 15.47 11.90 -13.76
C ALA A 243 15.44 10.99 -15.00
N GLU A 244 16.62 10.56 -15.49
CA GLU A 244 16.72 9.61 -16.59
C GLU A 244 16.09 8.26 -16.24
N LEU A 245 16.38 7.72 -15.04
CA LEU A 245 15.78 6.48 -14.56
C LEU A 245 14.25 6.61 -14.43
N MET A 246 13.78 7.71 -13.84
CA MET A 246 12.32 7.97 -13.70
C MET A 246 11.62 8.04 -15.06
N HIS A 247 12.23 8.72 -16.03
CA HIS A 247 11.69 8.79 -17.38
C HIS A 247 11.71 7.42 -18.07
N ALA A 248 12.79 6.64 -17.92
CA ALA A 248 12.88 5.28 -18.42
C ALA A 248 11.76 4.40 -17.85
N CYS A 249 11.54 4.44 -16.54
CA CYS A 249 10.44 3.71 -15.88
C CYS A 249 9.08 4.15 -16.41
N GLY A 250 8.85 5.44 -16.58
CA GLY A 250 7.57 5.95 -17.08
C GLY A 250 7.30 5.52 -18.53
N VAL A 251 8.32 5.59 -19.40
CA VAL A 251 8.17 5.13 -20.78
C VAL A 251 7.92 3.64 -20.85
N ALA A 252 8.59 2.84 -20.00
CA ALA A 252 8.44 1.37 -19.98
C ALA A 252 7.01 0.88 -19.70
N VAL A 253 6.21 1.68 -19.01
CA VAL A 253 4.83 1.33 -18.61
C VAL A 253 3.76 2.13 -19.36
N ASP A 254 4.11 2.81 -20.46
CA ASP A 254 3.21 3.68 -21.24
C ASP A 254 2.52 4.75 -20.37
N MET A 255 3.32 5.53 -19.64
CA MET A 255 2.82 6.54 -18.71
C MET A 255 1.94 7.59 -19.39
N GLU A 256 0.73 7.78 -18.93
CA GLU A 256 -0.12 8.92 -19.27
C GLU A 256 0.37 10.16 -18.50
N TYR A 257 1.26 10.91 -19.13
CA TYR A 257 1.93 12.04 -18.51
C TYR A 257 1.02 13.26 -18.32
N SER A 258 1.06 13.85 -17.10
CA SER A 258 0.33 15.07 -16.76
C SER A 258 1.09 15.88 -15.69
N PRO A 259 1.02 17.22 -15.71
CA PRO A 259 1.63 18.07 -14.68
C PRO A 259 1.04 17.88 -13.27
N SER A 260 -0.21 17.44 -13.18
CA SER A 260 -0.91 17.27 -11.91
C SER A 260 -0.96 15.83 -11.42
N SER A 261 -1.00 14.86 -12.34
CA SER A 261 -1.14 13.43 -11.98
C SER A 261 -0.84 12.55 -13.19
N SER A 262 0.38 12.03 -13.28
CA SER A 262 0.75 11.01 -14.27
C SER A 262 0.36 9.62 -13.78
N GLY A 263 -0.16 8.77 -14.65
CA GLY A 263 -0.65 7.44 -14.29
C GLY A 263 -0.31 6.37 -15.32
N ALA A 264 -0.15 5.13 -14.86
CA ALA A 264 0.04 3.93 -15.69
C ALA A 264 -0.64 2.72 -15.02
N TYR A 265 -0.81 1.66 -15.77
CA TYR A 265 -1.38 0.41 -15.23
C TYR A 265 -0.31 -0.45 -14.58
N SER A 266 -0.50 -0.82 -13.31
CA SER A 266 0.43 -1.64 -12.52
C SER A 266 0.78 -2.98 -13.16
N PHE A 267 -0.17 -3.62 -13.86
CA PHE A 267 0.07 -4.90 -14.52
C PHE A 267 1.12 -4.84 -15.64
N LYS A 268 1.44 -3.64 -16.16
CA LYS A 268 2.49 -3.46 -17.19
C LYS A 268 3.89 -3.56 -16.60
N VAL A 269 4.06 -3.29 -15.31
CA VAL A 269 5.37 -3.19 -14.66
C VAL A 269 6.16 -4.48 -14.77
N GLY A 270 5.52 -5.63 -14.55
CA GLY A 270 6.21 -6.92 -14.61
C GLY A 270 6.86 -7.17 -15.97
N GLN A 271 6.10 -7.04 -17.05
CA GLN A 271 6.63 -7.23 -18.39
C GLN A 271 7.69 -6.18 -18.75
N ALA A 272 7.48 -4.92 -18.34
CA ALA A 272 8.46 -3.85 -18.56
C ALA A 272 9.81 -4.11 -17.90
N LEU A 273 9.79 -4.64 -16.67
CA LEU A 273 11.02 -5.02 -15.95
C LEU A 273 11.78 -6.15 -16.65
N ILE A 274 11.09 -7.15 -17.20
CA ILE A 274 11.69 -8.24 -17.97
C ILE A 274 12.27 -7.73 -19.29
N ASP A 275 11.46 -7.04 -20.08
CA ASP A 275 11.79 -6.67 -21.45
C ASP A 275 12.89 -5.59 -21.53
N TYR A 276 12.79 -4.57 -20.69
CA TYR A 276 13.67 -3.39 -20.79
C TYR A 276 14.77 -3.36 -19.75
N PHE A 277 14.52 -3.91 -18.55
CA PHE A 277 15.50 -3.88 -17.44
C PHE A 277 16.14 -5.25 -17.16
N GLY A 278 15.68 -6.32 -17.84
CA GLY A 278 16.28 -7.65 -17.75
C GLY A 278 16.18 -8.30 -16.38
N TYR A 279 15.10 -8.04 -15.66
CA TYR A 279 14.76 -8.72 -14.41
C TYR A 279 14.45 -10.21 -14.63
N ASP A 280 14.40 -10.95 -13.52
CA ASP A 280 14.07 -12.38 -13.54
C ASP A 280 12.69 -12.62 -14.16
N GLU A 281 12.59 -13.58 -15.06
CA GLU A 281 11.35 -13.89 -15.78
C GLU A 281 10.29 -14.58 -14.92
N ASN A 282 10.65 -15.03 -13.70
CA ASN A 282 9.72 -15.64 -12.75
C ASN A 282 8.94 -14.64 -11.89
N LEU A 283 9.16 -13.34 -12.08
CA LEU A 283 8.32 -12.36 -11.42
C LEU A 283 6.85 -12.50 -11.88
N GLY A 284 5.92 -12.22 -10.98
CA GLY A 284 4.50 -12.37 -11.26
C GLY A 284 3.63 -11.30 -10.59
N TYR A 285 2.51 -10.97 -11.24
CA TYR A 285 1.50 -10.09 -10.67
C TYR A 285 0.37 -10.92 -10.07
N VAL A 286 0.05 -10.68 -8.80
CA VAL A 286 -1.00 -11.38 -8.06
C VAL A 286 -2.05 -10.39 -7.55
N CYS A 287 -3.32 -10.82 -7.56
CA CYS A 287 -4.46 -10.00 -7.12
C CYS A 287 -4.98 -10.49 -5.77
N ARG A 288 -5.19 -9.58 -4.83
CA ARG A 288 -5.64 -9.85 -3.45
C ARG A 288 -6.90 -10.70 -3.35
N GLN A 289 -7.84 -10.48 -4.26
CA GLN A 289 -9.17 -11.13 -4.24
C GLN A 289 -9.14 -12.66 -4.35
N TYR A 290 -8.01 -13.25 -4.76
CA TYR A 290 -7.88 -14.70 -4.94
C TYR A 290 -7.24 -15.41 -3.74
N PHE A 291 -6.91 -14.68 -2.67
CA PHE A 291 -6.16 -15.20 -1.53
C PHE A 291 -6.83 -14.84 -0.21
N THR A 292 -6.71 -15.72 0.78
CA THR A 292 -7.04 -15.39 2.16
C THR A 292 -6.06 -14.35 2.71
N SER A 293 -6.42 -13.72 3.82
CA SER A 293 -5.55 -12.75 4.49
C SER A 293 -4.23 -13.36 4.95
N GLU A 294 -4.26 -14.62 5.42
CA GLU A 294 -3.06 -15.35 5.84
C GLU A 294 -2.15 -15.69 4.65
N GLU A 295 -2.70 -16.16 3.53
CA GLU A 295 -1.94 -16.43 2.31
C GLU A 295 -1.31 -15.16 1.76
N TRP A 296 -2.06 -14.04 1.73
CA TRP A 296 -1.58 -12.76 1.25
C TRP A 296 -0.40 -12.24 2.09
N MET A 297 -0.55 -12.26 3.43
CA MET A 297 0.54 -11.87 4.32
C MET A 297 1.74 -12.80 4.20
N ASN A 298 1.53 -14.12 4.06
CA ASN A 298 2.61 -15.08 3.86
C ASN A 298 3.40 -14.80 2.58
N MET A 299 2.73 -14.43 1.47
CA MET A 299 3.42 -14.01 0.24
C MET A 299 4.26 -12.75 0.47
N ILE A 300 3.70 -11.71 1.11
CA ILE A 300 4.44 -10.49 1.45
C ILE A 300 5.67 -10.83 2.30
N LYS A 301 5.49 -11.63 3.37
CA LYS A 301 6.60 -12.02 4.26
C LYS A 301 7.64 -12.89 3.55
N THR A 302 7.24 -13.73 2.61
CA THR A 302 8.18 -14.52 1.77
C THR A 302 9.08 -13.58 1.00
N GLU A 303 8.51 -12.65 0.24
CA GLU A 303 9.28 -11.71 -0.57
C GLU A 303 10.24 -10.88 0.28
N LEU A 304 9.72 -10.28 1.35
CA LEU A 304 10.53 -9.42 2.23
C LEU A 304 11.63 -10.20 2.97
N SER A 305 11.36 -11.43 3.40
CA SER A 305 12.35 -12.30 4.04
C SER A 305 13.48 -12.71 3.11
N GLU A 306 13.17 -12.85 1.82
CA GLU A 306 14.15 -13.14 0.76
C GLU A 306 14.78 -11.88 0.16
N ARG A 307 14.62 -10.74 0.82
CA ARG A 307 15.20 -9.45 0.42
C ARG A 307 14.70 -8.92 -0.92
N ARG A 308 13.47 -9.25 -1.30
CA ARG A 308 12.78 -8.73 -2.46
C ARG A 308 11.72 -7.70 -2.03
N PRO A 309 11.90 -6.40 -2.32
CA PRO A 309 10.85 -5.41 -2.10
C PRO A 309 9.62 -5.73 -2.93
N VAL A 310 8.44 -5.48 -2.39
CA VAL A 310 7.17 -5.74 -3.08
C VAL A 310 6.64 -4.44 -3.66
N LEU A 311 6.41 -4.41 -4.96
CA LEU A 311 5.68 -3.33 -5.60
C LEU A 311 4.19 -3.62 -5.42
N TYR A 312 3.53 -2.75 -4.66
CA TYR A 312 2.15 -2.94 -4.23
C TYR A 312 1.25 -1.85 -4.79
N ASN A 313 0.09 -2.27 -5.26
CA ASN A 313 -0.93 -1.34 -5.72
C ASN A 313 -2.27 -1.58 -5.04
N GLY A 314 -3.04 -0.52 -4.97
CA GLY A 314 -4.43 -0.55 -4.61
C GLY A 314 -5.17 0.55 -5.34
N ALA A 315 -6.45 0.36 -5.57
CA ALA A 315 -7.30 1.36 -6.17
C ALA A 315 -8.42 1.74 -5.22
N SER A 316 -8.67 3.03 -5.10
CA SER A 316 -9.95 3.56 -4.66
C SER A 316 -10.92 3.59 -5.86
N LYS A 317 -12.16 4.02 -5.63
CA LYS A 317 -13.16 4.11 -6.69
C LYS A 317 -12.70 4.96 -7.88
N ASP A 318 -11.88 5.96 -7.64
CA ASP A 318 -11.54 6.99 -8.62
C ASP A 318 -10.04 7.02 -9.00
N VAL A 319 -9.13 6.48 -8.18
CA VAL A 319 -7.67 6.58 -8.40
C VAL A 319 -6.96 5.33 -7.90
N GLY A 320 -6.08 4.79 -8.74
CA GLY A 320 -5.13 3.75 -8.36
C GLY A 320 -3.79 4.37 -7.92
N HIS A 321 -3.11 3.72 -6.98
CA HIS A 321 -1.80 4.14 -6.50
C HIS A 321 -0.85 2.97 -6.37
N GLU A 322 0.43 3.26 -6.63
CA GLU A 322 1.54 2.32 -6.50
C GLU A 322 2.50 2.82 -5.41
N PHE A 323 3.04 1.90 -4.62
CA PHE A 323 4.02 2.15 -3.57
C PHE A 323 4.82 0.87 -3.27
N VAL A 324 5.78 0.94 -2.34
CA VAL A 324 6.68 -0.18 -2.07
C VAL A 324 6.51 -0.67 -0.63
N PHE A 325 6.34 -2.00 -0.47
CA PHE A 325 6.56 -2.66 0.81
C PHE A 325 8.01 -3.12 0.89
N ASP A 326 8.70 -2.81 1.96
CA ASP A 326 10.13 -3.08 2.07
C ASP A 326 10.60 -3.62 3.44
N GLY A 327 9.66 -3.90 4.34
CA GLY A 327 9.94 -4.48 5.65
C GLY A 327 8.67 -4.87 6.39
N TYR A 328 8.80 -5.55 7.52
CA TYR A 328 7.71 -5.81 8.46
C TYR A 328 8.21 -6.00 9.89
N ASP A 329 7.34 -5.76 10.86
CA ASP A 329 7.63 -5.92 12.28
C ASP A 329 7.11 -7.25 12.87
N SER A 330 7.35 -7.47 14.17
CA SER A 330 6.93 -8.67 14.90
C SER A 330 5.41 -8.80 15.09
N GLN A 331 4.64 -7.76 14.76
CA GLN A 331 3.18 -7.75 14.84
C GLN A 331 2.51 -7.86 13.46
N ASP A 332 3.29 -8.21 12.43
CA ASP A 332 2.86 -8.29 11.04
C ASP A 332 2.38 -6.93 10.46
N MET A 333 2.91 -5.82 11.00
CA MET A 333 2.75 -4.51 10.39
C MET A 333 3.79 -4.36 9.28
N VAL A 334 3.37 -3.97 8.09
CA VAL A 334 4.24 -3.87 6.91
C VAL A 334 4.76 -2.45 6.77
N HIS A 335 6.08 -2.29 6.57
CA HIS A 335 6.65 -0.98 6.28
C HIS A 335 6.36 -0.57 4.85
N VAL A 336 5.84 0.64 4.69
CA VAL A 336 5.42 1.22 3.42
C VAL A 336 6.24 2.45 3.10
N ASN A 337 6.88 2.44 1.93
CA ASN A 337 7.45 3.62 1.31
C ASN A 337 6.48 4.14 0.24
N TRP A 338 5.86 5.28 0.53
CA TRP A 338 4.79 5.84 -0.28
C TRP A 338 5.24 6.51 -1.60
N GLY A 339 6.55 6.75 -1.78
CA GLY A 339 7.07 7.45 -2.96
C GLY A 339 6.81 8.96 -2.97
N TRP A 340 6.75 9.58 -1.77
CA TRP A 340 6.53 11.02 -1.56
C TRP A 340 7.62 11.65 -0.70
N GLY A 341 8.88 11.38 -1.03
CA GLY A 341 10.02 11.95 -0.32
C GLY A 341 10.16 11.51 1.14
N GLY A 342 9.60 10.35 1.48
CA GLY A 342 9.56 9.82 2.85
C GLY A 342 8.40 10.33 3.69
N LEU A 343 7.54 11.19 3.15
CA LEU A 343 6.39 11.74 3.88
C LEU A 343 5.46 10.62 4.34
N ASN A 344 5.22 10.56 5.66
CA ASN A 344 4.38 9.57 6.32
C ASN A 344 4.73 8.10 6.05
N ASN A 345 5.96 7.79 5.62
CA ASN A 345 6.45 6.41 5.61
C ASN A 345 6.35 5.80 7.00
N GLY A 346 6.08 4.51 7.09
CA GLY A 346 5.92 3.82 8.36
C GLY A 346 5.36 2.42 8.20
N TYR A 347 4.94 1.84 9.31
CA TYR A 347 4.36 0.51 9.36
C TYR A 347 2.85 0.59 9.40
N PHE A 348 2.17 -0.23 8.60
CA PHE A 348 0.72 -0.20 8.45
C PHE A 348 0.12 -1.60 8.48
N GLU A 349 -1.08 -1.69 9.03
CA GLU A 349 -1.91 -2.89 8.96
C GLU A 349 -2.44 -3.09 7.54
N VAL A 350 -2.14 -4.25 6.95
CA VAL A 350 -2.48 -4.57 5.55
C VAL A 350 -3.68 -5.50 5.45
N VAL A 351 -3.88 -6.36 6.44
CA VAL A 351 -4.76 -7.54 6.33
C VAL A 351 -6.18 -7.27 6.80
N SER A 352 -6.37 -6.35 7.76
CA SER A 352 -7.69 -6.04 8.33
C SER A 352 -8.58 -5.21 7.41
N LEU A 353 -8.21 -5.02 6.16
CA LEU A 353 -8.88 -4.09 5.25
C LEU A 353 -10.08 -4.68 4.53
N ASP A 354 -10.46 -5.94 4.80
CA ASP A 354 -11.65 -6.54 4.19
C ASP A 354 -12.49 -7.30 5.23
N PRO A 355 -13.48 -6.65 5.86
CA PRO A 355 -14.38 -7.30 6.80
C PRO A 355 -15.34 -8.29 6.13
N SER A 356 -15.49 -8.24 4.82
CA SER A 356 -16.48 -8.99 4.06
C SER A 356 -15.88 -9.90 2.97
N SER A 357 -14.57 -10.16 2.97
CA SER A 357 -13.97 -11.12 2.04
C SER A 357 -14.32 -12.56 2.47
N PRO A 358 -15.35 -13.17 1.89
CA PRO A 358 -15.41 -14.62 1.86
C PRO A 358 -14.36 -15.04 0.83
N GLY A 359 -13.41 -15.89 1.20
CA GLY A 359 -12.49 -16.50 0.26
C GLY A 359 -13.23 -16.95 -1.00
N ILE A 360 -12.65 -16.67 -2.17
CA ILE A 360 -13.12 -17.07 -3.51
C ILE A 360 -14.52 -16.54 -3.87
N GLY A 361 -14.58 -15.35 -4.45
CA GLY A 361 -15.68 -14.91 -5.32
C GLY A 361 -16.80 -14.06 -4.71
N GLY A 362 -16.66 -13.51 -3.54
CA GLY A 362 -17.69 -12.64 -2.92
C GLY A 362 -17.20 -11.21 -2.69
N GLY A 363 -17.31 -10.37 -3.69
CA GLY A 363 -17.13 -8.93 -3.51
C GLY A 363 -18.40 -8.28 -2.98
N THR A 364 -18.33 -7.58 -1.85
CA THR A 364 -19.41 -6.68 -1.43
C THR A 364 -19.15 -5.27 -1.93
N ASN A 365 -20.21 -4.58 -2.36
CA ASN A 365 -20.17 -3.20 -2.84
C ASN A 365 -19.99 -2.19 -1.69
N LEU A 366 -18.92 -2.31 -0.90
CA LEU A 366 -18.57 -1.30 0.08
C LEU A 366 -17.77 -0.20 -0.64
N GLY A 367 -18.42 0.93 -0.91
CA GLY A 367 -17.81 2.03 -1.64
C GLY A 367 -16.84 2.83 -0.78
N GLY A 368 -15.55 2.67 -1.00
CA GLY A 368 -14.49 3.52 -0.46
C GLY A 368 -13.21 2.77 -0.07
N GLY A 369 -12.06 3.33 -0.37
CA GLY A 369 -10.74 2.84 0.02
C GLY A 369 -10.09 1.85 -0.95
N PHE A 370 -8.84 1.42 -0.65
CA PHE A 370 -8.07 0.43 -1.42
C PHE A 370 -8.59 -1.01 -1.36
N ILE A 371 -9.82 -1.21 -0.94
CA ILE A 371 -10.44 -2.54 -0.85
C ILE A 371 -10.57 -3.18 -2.24
N TYR A 372 -10.60 -2.35 -3.29
CA TYR A 372 -10.72 -2.82 -4.66
C TYR A 372 -9.37 -2.92 -5.36
N GLN A 373 -9.20 -3.98 -6.15
CA GLN A 373 -8.06 -4.14 -7.05
C GLN A 373 -6.69 -4.04 -6.36
N GLN A 374 -6.56 -4.52 -5.13
CA GLN A 374 -5.25 -4.69 -4.54
C GLN A 374 -4.48 -5.76 -5.31
N GLY A 375 -3.25 -5.44 -5.63
CA GLY A 375 -2.34 -6.34 -6.29
C GLY A 375 -0.90 -6.09 -5.87
N MET A 376 -0.04 -7.02 -6.18
CA MET A 376 1.38 -6.87 -5.95
C MET A 376 2.20 -7.62 -6.99
N LEU A 377 3.39 -7.11 -7.27
CA LEU A 377 4.43 -7.84 -7.98
C LEU A 377 5.32 -8.56 -6.97
N ILE A 378 5.47 -9.86 -7.18
CA ILE A 378 6.34 -10.77 -6.43
C ILE A 378 7.47 -11.28 -7.30
N GLY A 379 8.55 -11.80 -6.70
CA GLY A 379 9.72 -12.27 -7.44
C GLY A 379 10.59 -11.14 -8.01
N LEU A 380 10.49 -9.94 -7.46
CA LEU A 380 11.23 -8.76 -7.94
C LEU A 380 12.72 -8.84 -7.58
N GLN A 381 13.52 -9.35 -8.51
CA GLN A 381 14.98 -9.46 -8.36
C GLN A 381 15.69 -9.43 -9.72
N PRO A 382 16.98 -9.04 -9.75
CA PRO A 382 17.84 -9.31 -10.90
C PRO A 382 17.87 -10.81 -11.21
N PRO A 383 18.12 -11.22 -12.47
CA PRO A 383 18.15 -12.63 -12.84
C PRO A 383 19.22 -13.38 -12.07
N ILE A 384 18.88 -14.55 -11.55
CA ILE A 384 19.82 -15.45 -10.88
C ILE A 384 20.14 -16.63 -11.80
N ALA A 385 21.41 -17.08 -11.78
CA ALA A 385 21.90 -18.13 -12.67
C ALA A 385 21.16 -19.49 -12.51
N SER A 386 20.52 -19.71 -11.38
CA SER A 386 19.71 -20.91 -11.07
C SER A 386 18.21 -20.72 -11.32
N SER A 387 17.80 -19.56 -11.80
CA SER A 387 16.40 -19.30 -12.10
C SER A 387 16.00 -20.14 -13.32
N ASN A 388 15.09 -21.08 -13.08
CA ASN A 388 14.46 -21.82 -14.17
C ASN A 388 13.13 -21.13 -14.46
N TYR A 389 12.97 -20.65 -15.68
CA TYR A 389 11.68 -20.10 -16.13
C TYR A 389 10.59 -21.15 -15.92
N THR A 390 9.60 -20.79 -15.13
CA THR A 390 8.39 -21.59 -14.98
C THR A 390 7.32 -20.98 -15.87
N SER A 391 6.88 -21.74 -16.87
CA SER A 391 5.77 -21.29 -17.72
C SER A 391 4.54 -21.03 -16.88
N HIS A 392 4.03 -19.82 -16.92
CA HIS A 392 2.75 -19.46 -16.31
C HIS A 392 1.65 -19.70 -17.33
N PHE A 393 0.61 -20.44 -16.92
CA PHE A 393 -0.58 -20.57 -17.75
C PHE A 393 -1.43 -19.30 -17.63
N HIS A 394 -1.67 -18.67 -18.76
CA HIS A 394 -2.69 -17.64 -18.86
C HIS A 394 -4.00 -18.29 -19.28
N LEU A 395 -4.99 -18.31 -18.38
CA LEU A 395 -6.33 -18.76 -18.72
C LEU A 395 -7.01 -17.65 -19.54
N ALA A 396 -7.01 -17.81 -20.86
CA ALA A 396 -7.62 -16.83 -21.76
C ALA A 396 -9.16 -16.88 -21.71
N LYS A 397 -9.73 -18.03 -21.39
CA LYS A 397 -11.17 -18.25 -21.28
C LYS A 397 -11.45 -19.43 -20.35
N LEU A 398 -12.43 -19.28 -19.47
CA LEU A 398 -13.01 -20.36 -18.68
C LEU A 398 -14.44 -20.60 -19.19
N GLU A 399 -14.73 -21.81 -19.64
CA GLU A 399 -16.08 -22.25 -19.99
C GLU A 399 -16.55 -23.28 -18.98
N VAL A 400 -17.73 -23.10 -18.43
CA VAL A 400 -18.34 -24.05 -17.51
C VAL A 400 -19.48 -24.78 -18.23
N SER A 401 -19.62 -26.07 -17.98
CA SER A 401 -20.73 -26.86 -18.55
C SER A 401 -22.09 -26.49 -17.97
N LYS A 402 -22.11 -25.83 -16.82
CA LYS A 402 -23.32 -25.35 -16.14
C LYS A 402 -23.04 -24.02 -15.41
N GLU A 403 -23.96 -23.07 -15.55
CA GLU A 403 -23.90 -21.78 -14.84
C GLU A 403 -24.39 -21.87 -13.39
N GLU A 404 -25.26 -22.86 -13.10
CA GLU A 404 -25.75 -23.12 -11.75
C GLU A 404 -25.65 -24.62 -11.43
N VAL A 405 -25.17 -24.94 -10.22
CA VAL A 405 -25.02 -26.30 -9.72
C VAL A 405 -25.56 -26.45 -8.31
N SER A 406 -26.17 -27.57 -8.02
CA SER A 406 -26.62 -27.94 -6.68
C SER A 406 -25.45 -28.51 -5.86
N LYS A 407 -25.53 -28.42 -4.52
CA LYS A 407 -24.48 -28.98 -3.64
C LYS A 407 -24.27 -30.49 -3.92
N GLY A 408 -23.04 -30.86 -4.30
CA GLY A 408 -22.65 -32.24 -4.62
C GLY A 408 -22.85 -32.64 -6.10
N GLU A 409 -23.34 -31.75 -6.93
CA GLU A 409 -23.41 -31.96 -8.38
C GLU A 409 -22.03 -31.76 -9.02
N LYS A 410 -21.69 -32.61 -9.98
CA LYS A 410 -20.44 -32.50 -10.74
C LYS A 410 -20.67 -31.67 -12.00
N PHE A 411 -19.71 -30.86 -12.34
CA PHE A 411 -19.65 -30.09 -13.58
C PHE A 411 -18.22 -30.03 -14.11
N ASP A 412 -18.07 -29.78 -15.39
CA ASP A 412 -16.78 -29.65 -16.05
C ASP A 412 -16.43 -28.17 -16.19
N LEU A 413 -15.13 -27.87 -16.04
CA LEU A 413 -14.50 -26.56 -16.22
C LEU A 413 -13.82 -26.49 -17.57
#